data_0b7715df4ebcab3acb137df7c9fab70f
#
_entry.id   0b7715df4ebcab3acb137df7c9fab70f
#
_cell.length_a   1.000
_cell.length_b   1.000
_cell.length_c   1.000
_cell.angle_alpha   90.00
_cell.angle_beta   90.00
_cell.angle_gamma   90.00
#
_symmetry.space_group_name_H-M   'P 1'
#
loop_
_entity.id
_entity.type
_entity.pdbx_description
1 polymer ?
#
loop_
_entity_poly.entity_id
_entity_poly.type
_entity_poly.pdbx_seq_one_letter_code
_entity_poly.pdbx_strand_id
1 'polypeptide(L)'
;GSEMCKETDIIELLLANHCRDCNTCEKNGNCKLQQLAKRYDVRTVRFPNTAKTYVDDSSVSITRDASKCILCGQCVRMCNEIQSVGAIHYAHRGSHMLISTAFERPIAETVCVGCGQCAAVCPVGAITIKQDTAKVWKAIADKNLVVTAQVAPAVRVAIGKELNMPEGTDVMGKLVAAMHRMGIDKVYDTSVSADLTILEETAEFVEHLGKNTGMPLFTSCCPGWIQFAEKKHCLLYT
;
A
#
# COMPACT_ATOMS: atom_id res chain seq x y z
N GLY A 1 30.44 23.44 15.90
CA GLY A 1 29.04 23.52 16.19
C GLY A 1 28.57 22.43 17.13
N SER A 2 27.52 22.69 17.89
CA SER A 2 26.90 21.68 18.72
C SER A 2 26.28 20.56 17.86
N GLU A 3 26.05 19.37 18.44
CA GLU A 3 25.34 18.27 17.74
C GLU A 3 23.99 18.73 17.22
N MET A 4 23.27 19.58 17.94
CA MET A 4 21.98 20.15 17.57
C MET A 4 22.03 20.99 16.28
N CYS A 5 23.17 21.68 16.00
CA CYS A 5 23.33 22.40 14.74
C CYS A 5 23.48 21.44 13.54
N LYS A 6 24.16 20.32 13.74
CA LYS A 6 24.30 19.29 12.67
C LYS A 6 22.95 18.63 12.35
N GLU A 7 22.16 18.31 13.37
CA GLU A 7 20.83 17.72 13.21
C GLU A 7 19.87 18.67 12.49
N THR A 8 19.86 19.96 12.86
CA THR A 8 19.05 20.98 12.17
C THR A 8 19.43 21.15 10.72
N ASP A 9 20.73 21.20 10.41
CA ASP A 9 21.20 21.32 9.04
C ASP A 9 20.84 20.10 8.18
N ILE A 10 20.91 18.88 8.73
CA ILE A 10 20.51 17.66 8.03
C ILE A 10 18.99 17.66 7.75
N ILE A 11 18.17 18.05 8.74
CA ILE A 11 16.72 18.14 8.56
C ILE A 11 16.38 19.19 7.50
N GLU A 12 17.07 20.32 7.51
CA GLU A 12 16.89 21.39 6.53
C GLU A 12 17.24 20.93 5.10
N LEU A 13 18.33 20.15 4.93
CA LEU A 13 18.69 19.54 3.65
C LEU A 13 17.63 18.53 3.16
N LEU A 14 17.08 17.72 4.06
CA LEU A 14 15.98 16.81 3.72
C LEU A 14 14.74 17.57 3.28
N LEU A 15 14.41 18.68 3.94
CA LEU A 15 13.30 19.56 3.58
C LEU A 15 13.54 20.30 2.26
N ALA A 16 14.80 20.62 1.90
CA ALA A 16 15.14 21.22 0.62
C ALA A 16 14.87 20.27 -0.56
N ASN A 17 15.01 18.96 -0.34
CA ASN A 17 14.72 17.92 -1.34
C ASN A 17 13.27 17.42 -1.29
N HIS A 18 12.41 18.04 -0.49
CA HIS A 18 11.03 17.62 -0.28
C HIS A 18 10.06 18.70 -0.79
N CYS A 19 8.92 18.29 -1.37
CA CYS A 19 7.93 19.22 -1.91
C CYS A 19 7.33 20.18 -0.87
N ARG A 20 7.32 19.81 0.40
CA ARG A 20 6.79 20.58 1.54
C ARG A 20 5.29 20.93 1.47
N ASP A 21 4.56 20.27 0.57
CA ASP A 21 3.11 20.44 0.48
C ASP A 21 2.40 19.51 1.48
N CYS A 22 2.47 19.91 2.76
CA CYS A 22 1.91 19.11 3.84
C CYS A 22 0.38 19.11 3.86
N ASN A 23 -0.25 20.17 3.37
CA ASN A 23 -1.72 20.32 3.45
C ASN A 23 -2.47 19.30 2.60
N THR A 24 -1.89 18.88 1.47
CA THR A 24 -2.46 17.86 0.57
C THR A 24 -1.88 16.47 0.81
N CYS A 25 -0.92 16.33 1.73
CA CYS A 25 -0.22 15.07 1.96
C CYS A 25 -1.01 14.13 2.87
N GLU A 26 -1.22 12.88 2.47
CA GLU A 26 -1.89 11.85 3.27
C GLU A 26 -1.18 11.55 4.61
N LYS A 27 0.12 11.82 4.71
CA LYS A 27 0.91 11.67 5.95
C LYS A 27 0.88 12.91 6.84
N ASN A 28 0.10 13.94 6.51
CA ASN A 28 0.01 15.14 7.34
C ASN A 28 -0.38 14.79 8.79
N GLY A 29 0.33 15.36 9.76
CA GLY A 29 0.15 15.05 11.19
C GLY A 29 0.83 13.74 11.65
N ASN A 30 1.11 12.79 10.77
CA ASN A 30 1.79 11.51 11.07
C ASN A 30 3.05 11.30 10.21
N CYS A 31 3.73 12.38 9.84
CA CYS A 31 4.95 12.37 9.05
C CYS A 31 6.17 12.50 9.96
N LYS A 32 7.13 11.57 9.83
CA LYS A 32 8.36 11.59 10.64
C LYS A 32 9.22 12.84 10.39
N LEU A 33 9.30 13.29 9.13
CA LEU A 33 10.03 14.52 8.78
C LEU A 33 9.38 15.76 9.41
N GLN A 34 8.05 15.86 9.40
CA GLN A 34 7.30 16.91 10.07
C GLN A 34 7.55 16.94 11.58
N GLN A 35 7.52 15.76 12.21
CA GLN A 35 7.79 15.62 13.65
C GLN A 35 9.21 16.09 14.02
N LEU A 36 10.20 15.70 13.21
CA LEU A 36 11.59 16.11 13.40
C LEU A 36 11.78 17.62 13.16
N ALA A 37 11.23 18.16 12.08
CA ALA A 37 11.27 19.60 11.81
C ALA A 37 10.67 20.42 12.97
N LYS A 38 9.54 19.97 13.53
CA LYS A 38 8.91 20.60 14.69
C LYS A 38 9.78 20.46 15.95
N ARG A 39 10.36 19.27 16.20
CA ARG A 39 11.20 19.01 17.38
C ARG A 39 12.44 19.89 17.42
N TYR A 40 13.08 20.13 16.28
CA TYR A 40 14.31 20.92 16.16
C TYR A 40 14.04 22.37 15.72
N ASP A 41 12.77 22.80 15.71
CA ASP A 41 12.33 24.17 15.34
C ASP A 41 12.84 24.65 13.98
N VAL A 42 12.93 23.76 13.01
CA VAL A 42 13.32 24.09 11.62
C VAL A 42 12.12 24.69 10.91
N ARG A 43 12.04 26.03 10.85
CA ARG A 43 10.93 26.79 10.24
C ARG A 43 11.23 27.28 8.83
N THR A 44 12.50 27.52 8.55
CA THR A 44 12.97 28.04 7.26
C THR A 44 13.94 27.07 6.62
N VAL A 45 13.98 27.06 5.30
CA VAL A 45 14.91 26.24 4.52
C VAL A 45 15.78 27.18 3.69
N ARG A 46 17.06 27.25 4.02
CA ARG A 46 18.05 28.12 3.36
C ARG A 46 18.47 27.63 1.97
N PHE A 47 18.32 26.30 1.74
CA PHE A 47 18.77 25.67 0.50
C PHE A 47 17.68 25.73 -0.57
N PRO A 48 18.06 25.80 -1.86
CA PRO A 48 17.11 25.77 -2.97
C PRO A 48 16.33 24.44 -2.97
N ASN A 49 15.08 24.49 -3.41
CA ASN A 49 14.27 23.29 -3.57
C ASN A 49 14.76 22.49 -4.79
N THR A 50 15.18 21.26 -4.54
CA THR A 50 15.65 20.29 -5.56
C THR A 50 14.78 19.04 -5.58
N ALA A 51 13.56 19.13 -5.05
CA ALA A 51 12.61 18.01 -5.03
C ALA A 51 12.35 17.48 -6.45
N LYS A 52 12.29 16.17 -6.57
CA LYS A 52 12.02 15.50 -7.85
C LYS A 52 10.52 15.51 -8.12
N THR A 53 10.14 15.53 -9.40
CA THR A 53 8.72 15.68 -9.82
C THR A 53 8.10 14.39 -10.37
N TYR A 54 8.78 13.26 -10.22
CA TYR A 54 8.29 11.98 -10.74
C TYR A 54 7.21 11.38 -9.84
N VAL A 55 6.05 11.10 -10.43
CA VAL A 55 4.94 10.38 -9.79
C VAL A 55 4.62 9.13 -10.61
N ASP A 56 4.50 7.99 -9.96
CA ASP A 56 4.10 6.71 -10.56
C ASP A 56 2.81 6.21 -9.86
N ASP A 57 1.70 6.29 -10.58
CA ASP A 57 0.37 5.84 -10.15
C ASP A 57 -0.12 4.62 -10.97
N SER A 58 0.79 3.92 -11.62
CA SER A 58 0.47 2.77 -12.47
C SER A 58 0.01 1.53 -11.68
N SER A 59 0.45 1.38 -10.43
CA SER A 59 0.08 0.24 -9.59
C SER A 59 -1.41 0.26 -9.21
N VAL A 60 -1.98 -0.92 -9.03
CA VAL A 60 -3.33 -1.09 -8.46
C VAL A 60 -3.37 -0.90 -6.93
N SER A 61 -2.22 -0.96 -6.26
CA SER A 61 -2.14 -0.99 -4.80
C SER A 61 -1.46 0.22 -4.16
N ILE A 62 -0.50 0.84 -4.84
CA ILE A 62 0.30 1.95 -4.29
C ILE A 62 0.48 3.08 -5.30
N THR A 63 0.67 4.28 -4.77
CA THR A 63 1.15 5.45 -5.52
C THR A 63 2.54 5.84 -5.00
N ARG A 64 3.46 6.19 -5.89
CA ARG A 64 4.82 6.62 -5.59
C ARG A 64 5.05 8.05 -6.05
N ASP A 65 5.45 8.91 -5.12
CA ASP A 65 5.73 10.33 -5.36
C ASP A 65 7.18 10.65 -4.93
N ALA A 66 8.07 10.76 -5.90
CA ALA A 66 9.48 11.03 -5.65
C ALA A 66 9.73 12.42 -5.03
N SER A 67 8.81 13.38 -5.19
CA SER A 67 8.91 14.71 -4.59
C SER A 67 8.88 14.70 -3.06
N LYS A 68 8.35 13.63 -2.48
CA LYS A 68 8.23 13.42 -1.04
C LYS A 68 9.30 12.48 -0.49
N CYS A 69 10.17 11.93 -1.34
CA CYS A 69 11.13 10.91 -0.93
C CYS A 69 12.36 11.52 -0.24
N ILE A 70 12.70 11.01 0.95
CA ILE A 70 13.90 11.41 1.71
C ILE A 70 15.06 10.42 1.57
N LEU A 71 14.97 9.47 0.63
CA LEU A 71 16.01 8.47 0.31
C LEU A 71 16.44 7.60 1.51
N CYS A 72 15.57 7.38 2.49
CA CYS A 72 15.88 6.60 3.70
C CYS A 72 16.07 5.09 3.44
N GLY A 73 15.64 4.56 2.29
CA GLY A 73 15.83 3.17 1.87
C GLY A 73 14.96 2.13 2.58
N GLN A 74 14.09 2.50 3.51
CA GLN A 74 13.25 1.54 4.25
C GLN A 74 12.36 0.70 3.30
N CYS A 75 11.79 1.32 2.27
CA CYS A 75 10.99 0.62 1.27
C CYS A 75 11.83 -0.35 0.43
N VAL A 76 13.07 -0.01 0.11
CA VAL A 76 14.01 -0.88 -0.62
C VAL A 76 14.32 -2.13 0.22
N ARG A 77 14.71 -1.95 1.49
CA ARG A 77 14.96 -3.06 2.40
C ARG A 77 13.72 -3.93 2.60
N MET A 78 12.57 -3.32 2.82
CA MET A 78 11.32 -4.05 2.96
C MET A 78 11.02 -4.89 1.71
N CYS A 79 11.17 -4.34 0.51
CA CYS A 79 10.87 -5.04 -0.73
C CYS A 79 11.86 -6.16 -1.04
N ASN A 80 13.17 -5.94 -0.78
CA ASN A 80 14.21 -6.89 -1.16
C ASN A 80 14.50 -7.93 -0.06
N GLU A 81 14.68 -7.48 1.20
CA GLU A 81 15.16 -8.35 2.28
C GLU A 81 14.00 -9.06 2.99
N ILE A 82 12.88 -8.37 3.21
CA ILE A 82 11.74 -8.93 3.97
C ILE A 82 10.75 -9.63 3.05
N GLN A 83 10.33 -8.97 1.96
CA GLN A 83 9.34 -9.51 1.04
C GLN A 83 9.95 -10.36 -0.09
N SER A 84 11.28 -10.29 -0.27
CA SER A 84 12.01 -11.01 -1.33
C SER A 84 11.48 -10.78 -2.76
N VAL A 85 10.80 -9.64 -2.99
CA VAL A 85 10.20 -9.28 -4.29
C VAL A 85 11.21 -8.61 -5.20
N GLY A 86 11.93 -7.59 -4.70
CA GLY A 86 12.97 -6.91 -5.46
C GLY A 86 12.46 -6.00 -6.57
N ALA A 87 11.31 -5.35 -6.39
CA ALA A 87 10.74 -4.48 -7.41
C ALA A 87 11.32 -3.05 -7.41
N ILE A 88 11.84 -2.58 -6.28
CA ILE A 88 12.37 -1.21 -6.12
C ILE A 88 13.77 -1.22 -5.55
N HIS A 89 14.61 -0.33 -6.08
CA HIS A 89 16.02 -0.20 -5.73
C HIS A 89 16.45 1.27 -5.75
N TYR A 90 17.69 1.52 -5.34
CA TYR A 90 18.35 2.79 -5.62
C TYR A 90 18.73 2.86 -7.10
N ALA A 91 18.35 3.94 -7.76
CA ALA A 91 18.77 4.27 -9.12
C ALA A 91 19.62 5.53 -9.10
N HIS A 92 20.56 5.62 -10.06
CA HIS A 92 21.55 6.70 -10.17
C HIS A 92 22.47 6.83 -8.95
N ARG A 93 23.18 7.93 -8.83
CA ARG A 93 24.10 8.22 -7.72
C ARG A 93 24.24 9.72 -7.50
N GLY A 94 24.82 10.09 -6.35
CA GLY A 94 25.01 11.48 -5.97
C GLY A 94 23.68 12.23 -5.86
N SER A 95 23.65 13.47 -6.33
CA SER A 95 22.46 14.33 -6.32
C SER A 95 21.30 13.82 -7.17
N HIS A 96 21.58 12.93 -8.12
CA HIS A 96 20.56 12.31 -8.98
C HIS A 96 19.96 11.03 -8.42
N MET A 97 20.46 10.54 -7.27
CA MET A 97 19.92 9.33 -6.64
C MET A 97 18.42 9.42 -6.40
N LEU A 98 17.73 8.34 -6.72
CA LEU A 98 16.29 8.18 -6.44
C LEU A 98 15.95 6.72 -6.13
N ILE A 99 14.82 6.49 -5.49
CA ILE A 99 14.25 5.16 -5.34
C ILE A 99 13.39 4.90 -6.56
N SER A 100 13.73 3.87 -7.35
CA SER A 100 13.02 3.56 -8.58
C SER A 100 12.93 2.06 -8.85
N THR A 101 12.23 1.72 -9.89
CA THR A 101 12.16 0.42 -10.52
C THR A 101 13.32 0.25 -11.51
N ALA A 102 13.57 -0.97 -11.98
CA ALA A 102 14.57 -1.21 -13.03
C ALA A 102 14.21 -0.41 -14.29
N PHE A 103 15.20 0.33 -14.82
CA PHE A 103 15.05 1.19 -16.02
C PHE A 103 13.94 2.25 -15.89
N GLU A 104 13.58 2.63 -14.67
CA GLU A 104 12.53 3.62 -14.39
C GLU A 104 11.15 3.27 -15.00
N ARG A 105 10.90 1.98 -15.24
CA ARG A 105 9.62 1.51 -15.76
C ARG A 105 8.49 1.76 -14.75
N PRO A 106 7.24 1.94 -15.21
CA PRO A 106 6.07 1.94 -14.34
C PRO A 106 6.07 0.71 -13.43
N ILE A 107 5.74 0.88 -12.15
CA ILE A 107 5.83 -0.22 -11.19
C ILE A 107 4.88 -1.38 -11.54
N ALA A 108 3.78 -1.10 -12.23
CA ALA A 108 2.88 -2.12 -12.75
C ALA A 108 3.53 -3.11 -13.75
N GLU A 109 4.57 -2.66 -14.45
CA GLU A 109 5.31 -3.45 -15.45
C GLU A 109 6.49 -4.22 -14.86
N THR A 110 6.61 -4.25 -13.53
CA THR A 110 7.73 -4.87 -12.84
C THR A 110 7.32 -6.16 -12.13
N VAL A 111 8.27 -6.76 -11.40
CA VAL A 111 8.02 -7.91 -10.54
C VAL A 111 7.21 -7.57 -9.28
N CYS A 112 6.73 -6.34 -9.15
CA CYS A 112 5.92 -5.92 -7.99
C CYS A 112 4.67 -6.80 -7.86
N VAL A 113 4.42 -7.27 -6.64
CA VAL A 113 3.28 -8.15 -6.30
C VAL A 113 2.13 -7.40 -5.63
N GLY A 114 2.21 -6.06 -5.54
CA GLY A 114 1.16 -5.23 -4.96
C GLY A 114 0.93 -5.39 -3.46
N CYS A 115 1.88 -5.94 -2.70
CA CYS A 115 1.71 -6.24 -1.27
C CYS A 115 1.57 -5.00 -0.35
N GLY A 116 1.90 -3.80 -0.82
CA GLY A 116 1.76 -2.54 -0.06
C GLY A 116 2.75 -2.33 1.09
N GLN A 117 3.63 -3.28 1.40
CA GLN A 117 4.53 -3.19 2.56
C GLN A 117 5.52 -2.02 2.49
N CYS A 118 5.92 -1.62 1.29
CA CYS A 118 6.76 -0.43 1.09
C CYS A 118 6.05 0.88 1.51
N ALA A 119 4.73 0.97 1.37
CA ALA A 119 3.93 2.09 1.87
C ALA A 119 3.82 2.07 3.40
N ALA A 120 3.67 0.88 4.01
CA ALA A 120 3.56 0.73 5.46
C ALA A 120 4.82 1.25 6.19
N VAL A 121 6.02 1.01 5.62
CA VAL A 121 7.29 1.44 6.23
C VAL A 121 7.73 2.84 5.81
N CYS A 122 7.05 3.50 4.87
CA CYS A 122 7.43 4.83 4.43
C CYS A 122 7.20 5.87 5.54
N PRO A 123 8.26 6.55 6.04
CA PRO A 123 8.13 7.49 7.16
C PRO A 123 7.53 8.85 6.75
N VAL A 124 7.44 9.08 5.44
CA VAL A 124 6.88 10.28 4.80
C VAL A 124 5.80 9.86 3.80
N GLY A 125 5.22 10.74 3.03
CA GLY A 125 4.18 10.40 2.04
C GLY A 125 4.71 10.04 0.65
N ALA A 126 5.95 9.52 0.54
CA ALA A 126 6.55 9.20 -0.77
C ALA A 126 5.99 7.92 -1.41
N ILE A 127 5.54 6.98 -0.60
CA ILE A 127 4.77 5.81 -1.05
C ILE A 127 3.54 5.74 -0.17
N THR A 128 2.37 5.72 -0.79
CA THR A 128 1.07 5.63 -0.12
C THR A 128 0.24 4.51 -0.73
N ILE A 129 -0.76 4.04 0.01
CA ILE A 129 -1.75 3.09 -0.52
C ILE A 129 -2.64 3.85 -1.49
N LYS A 130 -2.95 3.25 -2.63
CA LYS A 130 -3.82 3.86 -3.63
C LYS A 130 -5.22 4.08 -3.06
N GLN A 131 -5.73 5.30 -3.18
CA GLN A 131 -7.01 5.70 -2.62
C GLN A 131 -8.11 5.62 -3.69
N ASP A 132 -9.06 4.71 -3.49
CA ASP A 132 -10.23 4.56 -4.35
C ASP A 132 -11.52 5.14 -3.74
N THR A 133 -11.42 5.78 -2.58
CA THR A 133 -12.57 6.36 -1.85
C THR A 133 -13.41 7.30 -2.72
N ALA A 134 -12.76 8.15 -3.52
CA ALA A 134 -13.50 9.06 -4.41
C ALA A 134 -14.30 8.33 -5.51
N LYS A 135 -13.79 7.20 -6.01
CA LYS A 135 -14.49 6.35 -6.99
C LYS A 135 -15.71 5.71 -6.36
N VAL A 136 -15.59 5.24 -5.12
CA VAL A 136 -16.72 4.65 -4.36
C VAL A 136 -17.81 5.70 -4.12
N TRP A 137 -17.45 6.90 -3.65
CA TRP A 137 -18.43 7.98 -3.48
C TRP A 137 -19.12 8.37 -4.77
N LYS A 138 -18.40 8.41 -5.89
CA LYS A 138 -18.99 8.66 -7.21
C LYS A 138 -19.98 7.56 -7.60
N ALA A 139 -19.65 6.29 -7.34
CA ALA A 139 -20.54 5.16 -7.61
C ALA A 139 -21.81 5.21 -6.74
N ILE A 140 -21.69 5.53 -5.45
CA ILE A 140 -22.83 5.69 -4.53
C ILE A 140 -23.77 6.84 -4.99
N ALA A 141 -23.20 7.91 -5.56
CA ALA A 141 -23.98 9.04 -6.05
C ALA A 141 -24.72 8.75 -7.37
N ASP A 142 -24.33 7.73 -8.12
CA ASP A 142 -24.95 7.35 -9.39
C ASP A 142 -26.13 6.40 -9.15
N LYS A 143 -27.36 6.90 -9.35
CA LYS A 143 -28.59 6.15 -9.15
C LYS A 143 -28.81 4.97 -10.13
N ASN A 144 -28.01 4.88 -11.19
CA ASN A 144 -28.09 3.79 -12.16
C ASN A 144 -27.22 2.59 -11.76
N LEU A 145 -26.41 2.72 -10.71
CA LEU A 145 -25.52 1.69 -10.20
C LEU A 145 -26.09 1.06 -8.94
N VAL A 146 -25.95 -0.24 -8.83
CA VAL A 146 -26.13 -0.99 -7.56
C VAL A 146 -24.76 -1.19 -6.95
N VAL A 147 -24.50 -0.54 -5.83
CA VAL A 147 -23.21 -0.61 -5.15
C VAL A 147 -23.22 -1.74 -4.12
N THR A 148 -22.35 -2.71 -4.30
CA THR A 148 -22.19 -3.84 -3.37
C THR A 148 -20.84 -3.78 -2.68
N ALA A 149 -20.82 -4.19 -1.41
CA ALA A 149 -19.60 -4.29 -0.62
C ALA A 149 -19.43 -5.70 -0.06
N GLN A 150 -18.19 -6.11 0.11
CA GLN A 150 -17.81 -7.36 0.77
C GLN A 150 -16.83 -7.03 1.89
N VAL A 151 -17.07 -7.56 3.09
CA VAL A 151 -16.28 -7.29 4.29
C VAL A 151 -15.41 -8.48 4.63
N ALA A 152 -14.08 -8.27 4.61
CA ALA A 152 -13.13 -9.30 5.01
C ALA A 152 -13.16 -9.55 6.53
N PRO A 153 -12.93 -10.80 6.99
CA PRO A 153 -12.95 -11.17 8.41
C PRO A 153 -12.02 -10.31 9.29
N ALA A 154 -10.83 -9.99 8.80
CA ALA A 154 -9.88 -9.15 9.53
C ALA A 154 -10.40 -7.72 9.76
N VAL A 155 -11.12 -7.15 8.80
CA VAL A 155 -11.64 -5.77 8.89
C VAL A 155 -12.68 -5.64 10.00
N ARG A 156 -13.59 -6.60 10.15
CA ARG A 156 -14.67 -6.55 11.15
C ARG A 156 -14.16 -6.56 12.60
N VAL A 157 -12.95 -7.08 12.86
CA VAL A 157 -12.34 -7.07 14.20
C VAL A 157 -11.33 -5.94 14.38
N ALA A 158 -10.67 -5.48 13.30
CA ALA A 158 -9.68 -4.42 13.36
C ALA A 158 -10.31 -3.02 13.51
N ILE A 159 -11.40 -2.74 12.80
CA ILE A 159 -12.06 -1.42 12.79
C ILE A 159 -12.70 -1.05 14.14
N GLY A 160 -12.91 -2.01 15.02
CA GLY A 160 -13.45 -1.77 16.36
C GLY A 160 -12.64 -0.74 17.16
N LYS A 161 -11.32 -0.74 17.01
CA LYS A 161 -10.42 0.23 17.64
C LYS A 161 -10.72 1.67 17.23
N GLU A 162 -10.97 1.91 15.95
CA GLU A 162 -11.32 3.25 15.44
C GLU A 162 -12.70 3.73 15.93
N LEU A 163 -13.55 2.80 16.37
CA LEU A 163 -14.85 3.07 16.96
C LEU A 163 -14.81 3.12 18.50
N ASN A 164 -13.63 3.23 19.12
CA ASN A 164 -13.41 3.23 20.57
C ASN A 164 -13.97 1.98 21.27
N MET A 165 -13.92 0.83 20.63
CA MET A 165 -14.29 -0.45 21.19
C MET A 165 -13.04 -1.27 21.56
N PRO A 166 -13.16 -2.25 22.47
CA PRO A 166 -12.06 -3.15 22.81
C PRO A 166 -11.49 -3.83 21.55
N GLU A 167 -10.17 -4.03 21.53
CA GLU A 167 -9.50 -4.73 20.43
C GLU A 167 -10.05 -6.15 20.25
N GLY A 168 -10.23 -6.57 19.00
CA GLY A 168 -10.79 -7.90 18.69
C GLY A 168 -12.32 -8.01 18.79
N THR A 169 -13.04 -6.93 19.13
CA THR A 169 -14.50 -6.94 19.13
C THR A 169 -15.04 -7.08 17.72
N ASP A 170 -15.89 -8.07 17.48
CA ASP A 170 -16.62 -8.20 16.22
C ASP A 170 -17.67 -7.08 16.10
N VAL A 171 -17.47 -6.21 15.14
CA VAL A 171 -18.36 -5.06 14.88
C VAL A 171 -19.13 -5.18 13.57
N MET A 172 -19.23 -6.39 13.00
CA MET A 172 -19.84 -6.62 11.67
C MET A 172 -21.22 -5.95 11.55
N GLY A 173 -22.11 -6.12 12.52
CA GLY A 173 -23.44 -5.51 12.47
C GLY A 173 -23.42 -3.97 12.43
N LYS A 174 -22.51 -3.34 13.17
CA LYS A 174 -22.34 -1.88 13.15
C LYS A 174 -21.75 -1.41 11.81
N LEU A 175 -20.79 -2.17 11.27
CA LEU A 175 -20.14 -1.85 10.00
C LEU A 175 -21.14 -1.95 8.84
N VAL A 176 -21.96 -2.99 8.79
CA VAL A 176 -23.05 -3.15 7.81
C VAL A 176 -24.04 -1.99 7.89
N ALA A 177 -24.49 -1.65 9.10
CA ALA A 177 -25.40 -0.51 9.30
C ALA A 177 -24.77 0.83 8.85
N ALA A 178 -23.49 1.04 9.10
CA ALA A 178 -22.77 2.23 8.65
C ALA A 178 -22.68 2.28 7.12
N MET A 179 -22.34 1.17 6.46
CA MET A 179 -22.26 1.08 5.00
C MET A 179 -23.59 1.37 4.33
N HIS A 180 -24.70 0.81 4.84
CA HIS A 180 -26.05 1.14 4.34
C HIS A 180 -26.40 2.63 4.51
N ARG A 181 -26.03 3.23 5.64
CA ARG A 181 -26.22 4.68 5.85
C ARG A 181 -25.40 5.55 4.91
N MET A 182 -24.24 5.08 4.45
CA MET A 182 -23.43 5.74 3.43
C MET A 182 -24.02 5.62 2.02
N GLY A 183 -24.98 4.71 1.80
CA GLY A 183 -25.63 4.50 0.51
C GLY A 183 -25.17 3.24 -0.24
N ILE A 184 -24.52 2.31 0.42
CA ILE A 184 -24.18 1.00 -0.17
C ILE A 184 -25.44 0.12 -0.13
N ASP A 185 -25.85 -0.41 -1.27
CA ASP A 185 -27.12 -1.13 -1.43
C ASP A 185 -27.08 -2.52 -0.78
N LYS A 186 -25.97 -3.25 -0.93
CA LYS A 186 -25.81 -4.60 -0.41
C LYS A 186 -24.45 -4.80 0.23
N VAL A 187 -24.42 -5.43 1.39
CA VAL A 187 -23.19 -5.75 2.13
C VAL A 187 -23.16 -7.25 2.43
N TYR A 188 -22.06 -7.89 2.04
CA TYR A 188 -21.86 -9.33 2.23
C TYR A 188 -20.66 -9.59 3.15
N ASP A 189 -20.75 -10.67 3.92
CA ASP A 189 -19.60 -11.23 4.63
C ASP A 189 -18.77 -12.09 3.66
N THR A 190 -17.46 -11.89 3.62
CA THR A 190 -16.54 -12.68 2.80
C THR A 190 -16.57 -14.18 3.16
N SER A 191 -17.00 -14.54 4.38
CA SER A 191 -17.14 -15.95 4.78
C SER A 191 -18.08 -16.72 3.86
N VAL A 192 -19.16 -16.08 3.39
CA VAL A 192 -20.10 -16.70 2.43
C VAL A 192 -19.42 -16.97 1.08
N SER A 193 -18.59 -16.04 0.62
CA SER A 193 -17.82 -16.23 -0.63
C SER A 193 -16.76 -17.33 -0.46
N ALA A 194 -16.17 -17.44 0.73
CA ALA A 194 -15.21 -18.50 1.05
C ALA A 194 -15.84 -19.89 1.02
N ASP A 195 -17.07 -20.03 1.52
CA ASP A 195 -17.81 -21.30 1.45
C ASP A 195 -18.07 -21.72 0.00
N LEU A 196 -18.45 -20.77 -0.88
CA LEU A 196 -18.62 -21.04 -2.32
C LEU A 196 -17.28 -21.42 -2.98
N THR A 197 -16.20 -20.72 -2.65
CA THR A 197 -14.86 -21.04 -3.16
C THR A 197 -14.45 -22.46 -2.78
N ILE A 198 -14.68 -22.89 -1.54
CA ILE A 198 -14.37 -24.25 -1.09
C ILE A 198 -15.14 -25.31 -1.90
N LEU A 199 -16.40 -25.06 -2.22
CA LEU A 199 -17.19 -25.99 -3.02
C LEU A 199 -16.63 -26.16 -4.43
N GLU A 200 -16.30 -25.04 -5.10
CA GLU A 200 -15.75 -25.05 -6.46
C GLU A 200 -14.34 -25.65 -6.49
N GLU A 201 -13.44 -25.20 -5.62
CA GLU A 201 -12.06 -25.72 -5.56
C GLU A 201 -12.01 -27.20 -5.15
N THR A 202 -12.92 -27.66 -4.31
CA THR A 202 -13.01 -29.09 -3.95
C THR A 202 -13.44 -29.93 -5.16
N ALA A 203 -14.40 -29.45 -5.97
CA ALA A 203 -14.82 -30.13 -7.18
C ALA A 203 -13.67 -30.24 -8.18
N GLU A 204 -12.94 -29.16 -8.41
CA GLU A 204 -11.76 -29.12 -9.27
C GLU A 204 -10.67 -30.07 -8.75
N PHE A 205 -10.35 -30.01 -7.45
CA PHE A 205 -9.37 -30.89 -6.84
C PHE A 205 -9.70 -32.39 -7.04
N VAL A 206 -10.97 -32.77 -6.82
CA VAL A 206 -11.42 -34.17 -7.02
C VAL A 206 -11.30 -34.59 -8.48
N GLU A 207 -11.60 -33.68 -9.42
CA GLU A 207 -11.44 -33.95 -10.84
C GLU A 207 -9.95 -34.18 -11.21
N HIS A 208 -9.04 -33.30 -10.75
CA HIS A 208 -7.60 -33.46 -10.96
C HIS A 208 -7.05 -34.75 -10.35
N LEU A 209 -7.51 -35.09 -9.15
CA LEU A 209 -7.12 -36.33 -8.45
C LEU A 209 -7.59 -37.56 -9.25
N GLY A 210 -8.82 -37.55 -9.76
CA GLY A 210 -9.36 -38.65 -10.57
C GLY A 210 -8.64 -38.83 -11.91
N LYS A 211 -8.16 -37.76 -12.51
CA LYS A 211 -7.40 -37.77 -13.78
C LYS A 211 -5.89 -37.94 -13.58
N ASN A 212 -5.41 -37.88 -12.35
CA ASN A 212 -3.99 -37.87 -11.97
C ASN A 212 -3.19 -36.80 -12.75
N THR A 213 -3.76 -35.59 -12.87
CA THR A 213 -3.20 -34.45 -13.60
C THR A 213 -3.21 -33.19 -12.74
N GLY A 214 -2.37 -32.20 -13.05
CA GLY A 214 -2.40 -30.89 -12.39
C GLY A 214 -1.99 -30.89 -10.92
N MET A 215 -1.21 -31.87 -10.48
CA MET A 215 -0.72 -31.96 -9.09
C MET A 215 0.77 -31.59 -9.00
N PRO A 216 1.21 -30.86 -7.96
CA PRO A 216 0.41 -30.35 -6.82
C PRO A 216 -0.45 -29.14 -7.23
N LEU A 217 -1.67 -29.05 -6.68
CA LEU A 217 -2.55 -27.89 -6.85
C LEU A 217 -2.20 -26.80 -5.83
N PHE A 218 -1.97 -25.58 -6.30
CA PHE A 218 -1.75 -24.40 -5.46
C PHE A 218 -2.90 -23.43 -5.62
N THR A 219 -3.50 -23.03 -4.52
CA THR A 219 -4.57 -22.05 -4.50
C THR A 219 -4.38 -21.05 -3.37
N SER A 220 -4.84 -19.82 -3.54
CA SER A 220 -4.81 -18.78 -2.50
C SER A 220 -5.78 -17.66 -2.81
N CYS A 221 -6.47 -17.17 -1.77
CA CYS A 221 -7.26 -15.95 -1.83
C CYS A 221 -6.41 -14.65 -1.81
N CYS A 222 -5.09 -14.75 -1.61
CA CYS A 222 -4.19 -13.60 -1.55
C CYS A 222 -3.61 -13.28 -2.94
N PRO A 223 -4.04 -12.20 -3.63
CA PRO A 223 -3.53 -11.86 -4.95
C PRO A 223 -2.03 -11.53 -4.94
N GLY A 224 -1.51 -11.00 -3.83
CA GLY A 224 -0.08 -10.75 -3.67
C GLY A 224 0.73 -12.05 -3.64
N TRP A 225 0.23 -13.11 -2.99
CA TRP A 225 0.87 -14.41 -2.98
C TRP A 225 0.83 -15.07 -4.38
N ILE A 226 -0.31 -15.03 -5.06
CA ILE A 226 -0.44 -15.55 -6.43
C ILE A 226 0.59 -14.88 -7.34
N GLN A 227 0.65 -13.55 -7.37
CA GLN A 227 1.63 -12.84 -8.18
C GLN A 227 3.09 -13.14 -7.77
N PHE A 228 3.35 -13.35 -6.48
CA PHE A 228 4.68 -13.75 -6.03
C PHE A 228 5.05 -15.14 -6.55
N ALA A 229 4.15 -16.11 -6.43
CA ALA A 229 4.36 -17.46 -6.94
C ALA A 229 4.60 -17.45 -8.46
N GLU A 230 3.77 -16.76 -9.22
CA GLU A 230 3.89 -16.66 -10.68
C GLU A 230 5.19 -15.99 -11.13
N LYS A 231 5.60 -14.90 -10.47
CA LYS A 231 6.78 -14.12 -10.87
C LYS A 231 8.10 -14.70 -10.38
N LYS A 232 8.11 -15.44 -9.28
CA LYS A 232 9.34 -15.96 -8.63
C LYS A 232 9.50 -17.47 -8.75
N HIS A 233 8.41 -18.19 -8.94
CA HIS A 233 8.36 -19.64 -8.95
C HIS A 233 7.67 -20.17 -10.20
N CYS A 234 8.02 -19.63 -11.37
CA CYS A 234 7.39 -19.97 -12.65
C CYS A 234 7.39 -21.48 -12.96
N LEU A 235 8.39 -22.23 -12.47
CA LEU A 235 8.45 -23.69 -12.62
C LEU A 235 7.29 -24.45 -11.93
N LEU A 236 6.53 -23.79 -11.06
CA LEU A 236 5.35 -24.41 -10.45
C LEU A 236 4.15 -24.46 -11.42
N TYR A 237 4.18 -23.67 -12.51
CA TYR A 237 3.09 -23.55 -13.49
C TYR A 237 3.47 -24.11 -14.88
N THR A 238 4.71 -24.52 -15.07
CA THR A 238 5.22 -25.17 -16.29
C THR A 238 5.47 -26.64 -16.09
#